data_8fb6fb27687f7c0fb2705edfa2c4fcbf
#
_entry.id   8fb6fb27687f7c0fb2705edfa2c4fcbf
#
_cell.length_a   1.000
_cell.length_b   1.000
_cell.length_c   1.000
_cell.angle_alpha   90.00
_cell.angle_beta   90.00
_cell.angle_gamma   90.00
#
_symmetry.space_group_name_H-M   'P 1'
#
loop_
_entity.id
_entity.type
_entity.pdbx_description
1 polymer ?
#
loop_
_entity_poly.entity_id
_entity_poly.type
_entity_poly.pdbx_seq_one_letter_code
_entity_poly.pdbx_strand_id
1 'polypeptide(L)'
;MNAIRADEELGNLHSLYVDQWDWERVILPEERTLDFLRATVERIYAALQRTEFLVCERFPKINPFLPETVHFIHAEELRQRYPDLTPKEREDRITREFGAVFIIGIGCPLGDGKPHDLRAPDYDDYSTIASNGLPGL
;
A
#
# COMPACT_ATOMS: atom_id res chain seq x y z
N MET A 1 7.64 -2.43 -16.28
CA MET A 1 7.95 -3.87 -16.38
C MET A 1 6.69 -4.61 -16.81
N ASN A 2 6.85 -5.69 -17.60
CA ASN A 2 5.73 -6.53 -18.04
C ASN A 2 5.84 -7.87 -17.32
N ALA A 3 4.72 -8.38 -16.83
CA ALA A 3 4.68 -9.66 -16.11
C ALA A 3 3.56 -10.56 -16.65
N ILE A 4 3.82 -11.86 -16.62
CA ILE A 4 2.82 -12.90 -16.86
C ILE A 4 2.54 -13.57 -15.51
N ARG A 5 1.27 -13.60 -15.13
CA ARG A 5 0.80 -14.20 -13.88
C ARG A 5 0.15 -15.55 -14.19
N ALA A 6 0.95 -16.61 -14.20
CA ALA A 6 0.53 -17.94 -14.65
C ALA A 6 -0.64 -18.54 -13.84
N ASP A 7 -0.69 -18.23 -12.55
CA ASP A 7 -1.68 -18.79 -11.61
C ASP A 7 -2.77 -17.76 -11.23
N GLU A 8 -2.93 -16.68 -12.02
CA GLU A 8 -3.93 -15.65 -11.74
C GLU A 8 -5.35 -16.13 -12.08
N GLU A 9 -6.28 -15.92 -11.18
CA GLU A 9 -7.71 -16.10 -11.45
C GLU A 9 -8.20 -14.91 -12.28
N LEU A 10 -8.52 -15.17 -13.55
CA LEU A 10 -8.87 -14.11 -14.51
C LEU A 10 -10.27 -13.55 -14.28
N GLY A 11 -10.39 -12.24 -14.36
CA GLY A 11 -11.65 -11.52 -14.19
C GLY A 11 -11.61 -10.17 -14.92
N ASN A 12 -12.57 -9.32 -14.61
CA ASN A 12 -12.60 -7.94 -15.14
C ASN A 12 -11.56 -7.00 -14.49
N LEU A 13 -10.92 -7.43 -13.41
CA LEU A 13 -9.88 -6.68 -12.68
C LEU A 13 -8.49 -7.32 -12.81
N HIS A 14 -8.41 -8.63 -13.09
CA HIS A 14 -7.17 -9.37 -13.11
C HIS A 14 -6.93 -9.98 -14.49
N SER A 15 -5.72 -9.78 -15.01
CA SER A 15 -5.27 -10.27 -16.30
C SER A 15 -4.05 -11.17 -16.17
N LEU A 16 -3.94 -12.13 -17.09
CA LEU A 16 -2.75 -12.97 -17.21
C LEU A 16 -1.49 -12.15 -17.55
N TYR A 17 -1.64 -11.11 -18.34
CA TYR A 17 -0.57 -10.19 -18.72
C TYR A 17 -0.82 -8.83 -18.12
N VAL A 18 0.15 -8.28 -17.44
CA VAL A 18 0.06 -6.96 -16.79
C VAL A 18 1.28 -6.09 -17.09
N ASP A 19 1.03 -4.82 -17.35
CA ASP A 19 2.05 -3.78 -17.32
C ASP A 19 2.14 -3.23 -15.91
N GLN A 20 3.31 -3.35 -15.31
CA GLN A 20 3.54 -2.92 -13.93
C GLN A 20 4.37 -1.63 -13.91
N TRP A 21 3.94 -0.69 -13.10
CA TRP A 21 4.76 0.43 -12.65
C TRP A 21 5.54 -0.05 -11.43
N ASP A 22 6.67 -0.66 -11.71
CA ASP A 22 7.54 -1.23 -10.71
C ASP A 22 8.89 -0.51 -10.80
N TRP A 23 9.33 0.02 -9.69
CA TRP A 23 10.57 0.78 -9.60
C TRP A 23 11.17 0.63 -8.21
N GLU A 24 12.48 0.77 -8.15
CA GLU A 24 13.25 0.74 -6.94
C GLU A 24 13.99 2.06 -6.76
N ARG A 25 14.10 2.52 -5.54
CA ARG A 25 14.85 3.71 -5.18
C ARG A 25 16.00 3.35 -4.27
N VAL A 26 17.22 3.69 -4.69
CA VAL A 26 18.39 3.61 -3.82
C VAL A 26 18.27 4.68 -2.74
N ILE A 27 18.41 4.28 -1.48
CA ILE A 27 18.42 5.15 -0.31
C ILE A 27 19.66 4.87 0.53
N LEU A 28 20.08 5.84 1.33
CA LEU A 28 21.14 5.65 2.30
C LEU A 28 20.57 4.99 3.58
N PRO A 29 21.40 4.26 4.36
CA PRO A 29 20.91 3.62 5.60
C PRO A 29 20.23 4.60 6.57
N GLU A 30 20.71 5.82 6.68
CA GLU A 30 20.16 6.88 7.52
C GLU A 30 18.82 7.45 7.00
N GLU A 31 18.51 7.26 5.73
CA GLU A 31 17.23 7.65 5.12
C GLU A 31 16.13 6.60 5.37
N ARG A 32 16.48 5.42 5.88
CA ARG A 32 15.51 4.36 6.20
C ARG A 32 14.73 4.69 7.45
N THR A 33 13.81 5.64 7.31
CA THR A 33 12.96 6.17 8.38
C THR A 33 11.51 6.25 7.93
N LEU A 34 10.60 6.23 8.90
CA LEU A 34 9.17 6.38 8.64
C LEU A 34 8.83 7.73 7.98
N ASP A 35 9.56 8.80 8.34
CA ASP A 35 9.35 10.12 7.74
C ASP A 35 9.75 10.14 6.27
N PHE A 36 10.84 9.46 5.91
CA PHE A 36 11.24 9.32 4.52
C PHE A 36 10.22 8.49 3.71
N LEU A 37 9.72 7.39 4.29
CA LEU A 37 8.66 6.59 3.68
C LEU A 37 7.42 7.44 3.43
N ARG A 38 6.93 8.15 4.45
CA ARG A 38 5.75 9.02 4.35
C ARG A 38 5.92 10.08 3.25
N ALA A 39 7.03 10.80 3.27
CA ALA A 39 7.31 11.81 2.26
C ALA A 39 7.37 11.22 0.84
N THR A 40 7.86 9.99 0.69
CA THR A 40 7.90 9.29 -0.60
C THR A 40 6.49 8.90 -1.06
N VAL A 41 5.69 8.34 -0.17
CA VAL A 41 4.29 7.95 -0.47
C VAL A 41 3.43 9.18 -0.80
N GLU A 42 3.57 10.27 -0.06
CA GLU A 42 2.85 11.53 -0.33
C GLU A 42 3.18 12.11 -1.72
N ARG A 43 4.45 12.03 -2.14
CA ARG A 43 4.84 12.44 -3.49
C ARG A 43 4.24 11.55 -4.58
N ILE A 44 4.17 10.24 -4.35
CA ILE A 44 3.50 9.30 -5.26
C ILE A 44 1.99 9.62 -5.28
N TYR A 45 1.39 9.84 -4.13
CA TYR A 45 -0.01 10.16 -4.01
C TYR A 45 -0.38 11.46 -4.74
N ALA A 46 0.44 12.50 -4.62
CA ALA A 46 0.28 13.74 -5.38
C ALA A 46 0.32 13.51 -6.91
N ALA A 47 1.15 12.57 -7.38
CA ALA A 47 1.17 12.19 -8.80
C ALA A 47 -0.12 11.46 -9.21
N LEU A 48 -0.68 10.62 -8.35
CA LEU A 48 -1.98 9.96 -8.57
C LEU A 48 -3.13 10.98 -8.65
N GLN A 49 -3.19 11.91 -7.71
CA GLN A 49 -4.20 12.99 -7.70
C GLN A 49 -4.10 13.85 -8.97
N ARG A 50 -2.88 14.19 -9.39
CA ARG A 50 -2.70 14.92 -10.65
C ARG A 50 -3.15 14.11 -11.86
N THR A 51 -2.90 12.82 -11.87
CA THR A 51 -3.36 11.91 -12.94
C THR A 51 -4.89 11.85 -12.96
N GLU A 52 -5.52 11.69 -11.79
CA GLU A 52 -6.99 11.75 -11.67
C GLU A 52 -7.55 13.05 -12.23
N PHE A 53 -6.97 14.19 -11.85
CA PHE A 53 -7.37 15.49 -12.36
C PHE A 53 -7.32 15.56 -13.90
N LEU A 54 -6.21 15.11 -14.51
CA LEU A 54 -6.06 15.10 -15.96
C LEU A 54 -7.06 14.16 -16.65
N VAL A 55 -7.37 13.02 -16.02
CA VAL A 55 -8.39 12.09 -16.52
C VAL A 55 -9.77 12.73 -16.48
N CYS A 56 -10.14 13.36 -15.37
CA CYS A 56 -11.43 14.05 -15.22
C CYS A 56 -11.56 15.23 -16.19
N GLU A 57 -10.48 15.97 -16.42
CA GLU A 57 -10.45 17.06 -17.41
C GLU A 57 -10.66 16.53 -18.84
N ARG A 58 -10.05 15.38 -19.16
CA ARG A 58 -10.20 14.73 -20.47
C ARG A 58 -11.55 14.05 -20.67
N PHE A 59 -12.13 13.54 -19.59
CA PHE A 59 -13.35 12.76 -19.58
C PHE A 59 -14.37 13.35 -18.58
N PRO A 60 -15.14 14.38 -18.97
CA PRO A 60 -16.02 15.14 -18.05
C PRO A 60 -17.12 14.33 -17.35
N LYS A 61 -17.34 13.08 -17.74
CA LYS A 61 -18.27 12.16 -17.05
C LYS A 61 -17.65 11.47 -15.84
N ILE A 62 -16.32 11.55 -15.67
CA ILE A 62 -15.59 11.00 -14.54
C ILE A 62 -15.43 12.12 -13.51
N ASN A 63 -15.83 11.86 -12.29
CA ASN A 63 -15.62 12.79 -11.17
C ASN A 63 -14.42 12.35 -10.34
N PRO A 64 -13.61 13.28 -9.83
CA PRO A 64 -12.53 12.94 -8.92
C PRO A 64 -13.11 12.39 -7.60
N PHE A 65 -12.42 11.43 -7.01
CA PHE A 65 -12.84 10.78 -5.77
C PHE A 65 -11.70 10.59 -4.77
N LEU A 66 -10.45 10.81 -5.17
CA LEU A 66 -9.32 10.70 -4.27
C LEU A 66 -9.38 11.78 -3.19
N PRO A 67 -9.23 11.44 -1.91
CA PRO A 67 -9.20 12.43 -0.84
C PRO A 67 -7.96 13.32 -0.92
N GLU A 68 -7.97 14.42 -0.18
CA GLU A 68 -6.85 15.37 -0.17
C GLU A 68 -5.55 14.75 0.33
N THR A 69 -5.64 13.82 1.28
CA THR A 69 -4.48 13.16 1.88
C THR A 69 -4.63 11.65 1.90
N VAL A 70 -3.51 10.92 1.87
CA VAL A 70 -3.45 9.49 2.11
C VAL A 70 -3.35 9.23 3.62
N HIS A 71 -4.15 8.28 4.12
CA HIS A 71 -4.09 7.85 5.52
C HIS A 71 -3.04 6.74 5.69
N PHE A 72 -2.17 6.89 6.69
CA PHE A 72 -1.16 5.89 7.02
C PHE A 72 -1.60 5.10 8.24
N ILE A 73 -1.49 3.78 8.17
CA ILE A 73 -1.79 2.90 9.29
C ILE A 73 -0.82 1.70 9.29
N HIS A 74 -0.39 1.27 10.47
CA HIS A 74 0.38 0.04 10.60
C HIS A 74 -0.55 -1.18 10.60
N ALA A 75 -0.11 -2.29 9.97
CA ALA A 75 -0.90 -3.52 9.86
C ALA A 75 -1.34 -4.07 11.22
N GLU A 76 -0.51 -3.95 12.26
CA GLU A 76 -0.87 -4.35 13.63
C GLU A 76 -1.97 -3.44 14.21
N GLU A 77 -1.89 -2.13 14.03
CA GLU A 77 -2.93 -1.19 14.45
C GLU A 77 -4.25 -1.50 13.73
N LEU A 78 -4.18 -1.76 12.42
CA LEU A 78 -5.34 -2.15 11.62
C LEU A 78 -5.96 -3.46 12.11
N ARG A 79 -5.13 -4.44 12.49
CA ARG A 79 -5.59 -5.70 13.10
C ARG A 79 -6.29 -5.47 14.43
N GLN A 80 -5.71 -4.65 15.30
CA GLN A 80 -6.29 -4.32 16.61
C GLN A 80 -7.62 -3.54 16.49
N ARG A 81 -7.72 -2.68 15.49
CA ARG A 81 -8.95 -1.90 15.23
C ARG A 81 -10.11 -2.77 14.76
N TYR A 82 -9.81 -3.83 13.99
CA TYR A 82 -10.81 -4.75 13.44
C TYR A 82 -10.38 -6.21 13.67
N PRO A 83 -10.39 -6.70 14.92
CA PRO A 83 -9.80 -8.00 15.26
C PRO A 83 -10.52 -9.19 14.61
N ASP A 84 -11.83 -9.06 14.41
CA ASP A 84 -12.68 -10.14 13.88
C ASP A 84 -12.72 -10.21 12.35
N LEU A 85 -12.12 -9.23 11.66
CA LEU A 85 -12.11 -9.18 10.21
C LEU A 85 -10.85 -9.85 9.63
N THR A 86 -10.99 -10.42 8.46
CA THR A 86 -9.85 -10.89 7.65
C THR A 86 -8.99 -9.70 7.18
N PRO A 87 -7.72 -9.90 6.80
CA PRO A 87 -6.89 -8.82 6.25
C PRO A 87 -7.57 -8.04 5.13
N LYS A 88 -8.20 -8.72 4.19
CA LYS A 88 -8.90 -8.11 3.07
C LYS A 88 -10.11 -7.27 3.50
N GLU A 89 -10.90 -7.77 4.43
CA GLU A 89 -12.03 -7.02 5.00
C GLU A 89 -11.57 -5.79 5.79
N ARG A 90 -10.42 -5.87 6.46
CA ARG A 90 -9.78 -4.74 7.15
C ARG A 90 -9.39 -3.64 6.16
N GLU A 91 -8.75 -4.02 5.04
CA GLU A 91 -8.41 -3.10 3.95
C GLU A 91 -9.65 -2.40 3.40
N ASP A 92 -10.68 -3.16 3.06
CA ASP A 92 -11.95 -2.63 2.56
C ASP A 92 -12.61 -1.68 3.57
N ARG A 93 -12.55 -2.02 4.84
CA ARG A 93 -13.15 -1.20 5.91
C ARG A 93 -12.45 0.12 6.10
N ILE A 94 -11.12 0.09 6.21
CA ILE A 94 -10.33 1.31 6.44
C ILE A 94 -10.34 2.22 5.20
N THR A 95 -10.32 1.62 3.99
CA THR A 95 -10.40 2.40 2.74
C THR A 95 -11.75 3.08 2.57
N ARG A 96 -12.85 2.45 2.99
CA ARG A 96 -14.17 3.12 3.00
C ARG A 96 -14.23 4.30 3.96
N GLU A 97 -13.47 4.26 5.04
CA GLU A 97 -13.43 5.34 6.04
C GLU A 97 -12.58 6.51 5.57
N PHE A 98 -11.42 6.27 4.98
CA PHE A 98 -10.42 7.30 4.65
C PHE A 98 -10.28 7.58 3.15
N GLY A 99 -10.84 6.76 2.28
CA GLY A 99 -10.77 6.90 0.82
C GLY A 99 -9.45 6.43 0.20
N ALA A 100 -8.31 6.80 0.77
CA ALA A 100 -6.98 6.36 0.36
C ALA A 100 -6.13 6.00 1.58
N VAL A 101 -5.52 4.82 1.56
CA VAL A 101 -4.77 4.28 2.71
C VAL A 101 -3.45 3.70 2.24
N PHE A 102 -2.40 3.92 3.04
CA PHE A 102 -1.13 3.24 2.92
C PHE A 102 -0.90 2.39 4.18
N ILE A 103 -0.81 1.08 4.01
CA ILE A 103 -0.62 0.13 5.11
C ILE A 103 0.88 -0.21 5.21
N ILE A 104 1.44 -0.06 6.41
CA ILE A 104 2.85 -0.29 6.72
C ILE A 104 3.00 -1.62 7.46
N GLY A 105 4.08 -2.39 7.20
CA GLY A 105 4.39 -3.62 7.91
C GLY A 105 3.49 -4.79 7.55
N ILE A 106 3.16 -4.95 6.26
CA ILE A 106 2.22 -5.98 5.79
C ILE A 106 2.80 -7.39 5.80
N GLY A 107 4.13 -7.55 5.65
CA GLY A 107 4.82 -8.82 5.58
C GLY A 107 5.33 -9.36 6.92
N CYS A 108 5.39 -8.53 7.96
CA CYS A 108 5.88 -8.95 9.26
C CYS A 108 4.81 -9.72 10.06
N PRO A 109 5.23 -10.67 10.95
CA PRO A 109 4.30 -11.31 11.87
C PRO A 109 3.65 -10.31 12.81
N LEU A 110 2.31 -10.29 12.86
CA LEU A 110 1.52 -9.46 13.75
C LEU A 110 1.36 -10.13 15.12
N GLY A 111 0.62 -9.50 16.05
CA GLY A 111 0.40 -10.01 17.38
C GLY A 111 -0.29 -11.38 17.49
N ASP A 112 -0.91 -11.88 16.43
CA ASP A 112 -1.46 -13.23 16.29
C ASP A 112 -0.47 -14.23 15.63
N GLY A 113 0.76 -13.79 15.34
CA GLY A 113 1.81 -14.59 14.69
C GLY A 113 1.65 -14.77 13.18
N LYS A 114 0.69 -14.09 12.56
CA LYS A 114 0.44 -14.15 11.11
C LYS A 114 0.78 -12.81 10.47
N PRO A 115 1.31 -12.79 9.23
CA PRO A 115 1.46 -11.53 8.50
C PRO A 115 0.09 -11.02 8.02
N HIS A 116 0.01 -9.73 7.73
CA HIS A 116 -1.19 -9.16 7.10
C HIS A 116 -1.40 -9.71 5.69
N ASP A 117 -0.30 -9.84 4.94
CA ASP A 117 -0.29 -10.44 3.60
C ASP A 117 0.92 -11.35 3.43
N LEU A 118 0.77 -12.40 2.61
CA LEU A 118 1.87 -13.30 2.28
C LEU A 118 2.76 -12.65 1.23
N ARG A 119 3.98 -12.29 1.64
CA ARG A 119 5.00 -11.69 0.78
C ARG A 119 6.30 -12.49 0.83
N ALA A 120 7.19 -12.25 -0.15
CA ALA A 120 8.53 -12.77 -0.07
C ALA A 120 9.23 -12.25 1.21
N PRO A 121 10.15 -13.03 1.82
CA PRO A 121 10.79 -12.64 3.08
C PRO A 121 11.54 -11.30 3.05
N ASP A 122 11.93 -10.83 1.88
CA ASP A 122 12.64 -9.58 1.61
C ASP A 122 11.72 -8.44 1.14
N TYR A 123 10.43 -8.67 1.07
CA TYR A 123 9.46 -7.67 0.64
C TYR A 123 9.34 -6.52 1.65
N ASP A 124 9.15 -6.89 2.90
CA ASP A 124 9.23 -5.99 4.06
C ASP A 124 10.46 -6.42 4.87
N ASP A 125 11.46 -5.56 5.04
CA ASP A 125 12.59 -5.88 5.91
C ASP A 125 12.19 -5.79 7.39
N TYR A 126 11.42 -6.77 7.82
CA TYR A 126 10.93 -6.87 9.20
C TYR A 126 11.99 -7.34 10.22
N SER A 127 13.22 -7.64 9.77
CA SER A 127 14.35 -7.88 10.66
C SER A 127 14.93 -6.60 11.25
N THR A 128 14.69 -5.45 10.60
CA THR A 128 15.14 -4.14 11.04
C THR A 128 13.98 -3.37 11.68
N ILE A 129 14.20 -2.82 12.85
CA ILE A 129 13.23 -1.97 13.54
C ILE A 129 13.27 -0.57 12.95
N ALA A 130 12.14 -0.08 12.50
CA ALA A 130 11.97 1.27 11.99
C ALA A 130 12.05 2.33 13.11
N SER A 131 12.13 3.60 12.75
CA SER A 131 12.25 4.73 13.70
C SER A 131 11.06 4.87 14.67
N ASN A 132 9.91 4.29 14.33
CA ASN A 132 8.71 4.22 15.18
C ASN A 132 8.73 3.02 16.16
N GLY A 133 9.79 2.22 16.19
CA GLY A 133 9.91 1.03 17.03
C GLY A 133 9.17 -0.20 16.52
N LEU A 134 8.60 -0.15 15.31
CA LEU A 134 7.91 -1.26 14.66
C LEU A 134 8.78 -1.90 13.56
N PRO A 135 8.65 -3.21 13.30
CA PRO A 135 9.36 -3.86 12.20
C PRO A 135 8.75 -3.49 10.83
N GLY A 136 9.60 -3.49 9.82
CA GLY A 136 9.22 -3.23 8.44
C GLY A 136 9.11 -1.74 8.06
N LEU A 137 9.47 -1.43 6.86
CA LEU A 137 9.26 -0.14 6.19
C LEU A 137 8.96 -0.38 4.71
#